data_13377dbcc1a2586e67bc4beccc00cc51
#
_entry.id   13377dbcc1a2586e67bc4beccc00cc51
#
_cell.length_a   1.000
_cell.length_b   1.000
_cell.length_c   1.000
_cell.angle_alpha   90.00
_cell.angle_beta   90.00
_cell.angle_gamma   90.00
#
_symmetry.space_group_name_H-M   'P 1'
#
loop_
_entity.id
_entity.type
_entity.pdbx_description
1 polymer ?
#
loop_
_entity_poly.entity_id
_entity_poly.type
_entity_poly.pdbx_seq_one_letter_code
_entity_poly.pdbx_strand_id
1 'polypeptide(L)'
;MHGNSFVRLPGFWLRFTKKGSMFFLPYKDDNPTRSIPVVNWLLILANLWVFFTWQFPLGPKEQMAYFSNFGFIPATFFGQFFYPSVEGIAWEWYSVVSSMFSHGGIAHLFGNMLFLYLYGDNLEDAMGKIRYLIFYLGCGLLAALAQAFLNPGSQIPMVGASGAISGVIGGYLLLYPKANIRVFYWIFILIGTVMVPAYLVLGIWLVEQVLLFPESMKNAGGVAIAAHLGGFAGGFILTPLFKKSGVKLLQDGHSRAFSRHPKRMR
;
A
#
# COMPACT_ATOMS: atom_id res chain seq x y z
N MET A 1 34.70 -4.19 6.47
CA MET A 1 33.38 -4.85 6.25
C MET A 1 32.53 -3.95 5.40
N HIS A 2 32.42 -4.21 4.11
CA HIS A 2 31.74 -3.34 3.15
C HIS A 2 30.33 -3.91 2.89
N GLY A 3 29.34 -3.25 3.49
CA GLY A 3 27.94 -3.66 3.38
C GLY A 3 27.36 -3.49 1.98
N ASN A 4 26.60 -4.48 1.55
CA ASN A 4 25.67 -4.36 0.43
C ASN A 4 24.60 -3.33 0.82
N SER A 5 24.58 -2.17 0.19
CA SER A 5 23.55 -1.15 0.42
C SER A 5 22.27 -1.57 -0.26
N PHE A 6 21.27 -1.96 0.52
CA PHE A 6 19.90 -2.14 0.03
C PHE A 6 19.17 -0.81 0.17
N VAL A 7 18.75 -0.22 -0.91
CA VAL A 7 17.72 0.83 -0.88
C VAL A 7 16.38 0.12 -1.04
N ARG A 8 15.65 -0.04 0.06
CA ARG A 8 14.30 -0.59 0.06
C ARG A 8 13.31 0.54 -0.17
N LEU A 9 12.69 0.52 -1.34
CA LEU A 9 11.47 1.26 -1.58
C LEU A 9 10.31 0.27 -1.41
N PRO A 10 9.21 0.62 -0.71
CA PRO A 10 8.05 -0.24 -0.60
C PRO A 10 7.57 -0.67 -1.99
N GLY A 11 7.53 -1.98 -2.25
CA GLY A 11 7.10 -2.52 -3.54
C GLY A 11 8.12 -2.52 -4.69
N PHE A 12 9.36 -2.08 -4.45
CA PHE A 12 10.42 -2.07 -5.47
C PHE A 12 11.61 -2.94 -5.03
N TRP A 13 12.01 -3.86 -5.87
CA TRP A 13 13.24 -4.63 -5.69
C TRP A 13 14.40 -3.92 -6.38
N LEU A 14 15.12 -3.08 -5.62
CA LEU A 14 16.39 -2.52 -6.03
C LEU A 14 17.52 -3.28 -5.30
N ARG A 15 18.21 -4.15 -5.99
CA ARG A 15 19.41 -4.81 -5.49
C ARG A 15 20.63 -4.25 -6.20
N PHE A 16 21.38 -3.40 -5.52
CA PHE A 16 22.70 -2.98 -5.95
C PHE A 16 23.72 -4.00 -5.47
N THR A 17 24.31 -4.77 -6.37
CA THR A 17 25.45 -5.62 -6.06
C THR A 17 26.68 -5.05 -6.78
N LYS A 18 27.89 -5.35 -6.29
CA LYS A 18 29.13 -4.98 -7.00
C LYS A 18 29.20 -5.51 -8.44
N LYS A 19 28.32 -6.42 -8.85
CA LYS A 19 28.25 -7.04 -10.20
C LYS A 19 27.10 -6.58 -11.07
N GLY A 20 26.24 -5.63 -10.62
CA GLY A 20 25.13 -5.12 -11.44
C GLY A 20 23.83 -4.88 -10.65
N SER A 21 22.92 -4.13 -11.23
CA SER A 21 21.62 -3.76 -10.68
C SER A 21 20.54 -4.67 -11.23
N MET A 22 19.62 -5.12 -10.38
CA MET A 22 18.36 -5.75 -10.79
C MET A 22 17.20 -4.90 -10.28
N PHE A 23 16.25 -4.62 -11.15
CA PHE A 23 15.09 -3.79 -10.85
C PHE A 23 13.84 -4.39 -11.47
N PHE A 24 12.78 -4.49 -10.70
CA PHE A 24 11.46 -4.95 -11.13
C PHE A 24 10.42 -3.93 -10.70
N LEU A 25 9.58 -3.50 -11.65
CA LEU A 25 8.56 -2.48 -11.43
C LEU A 25 7.24 -2.94 -12.05
N PRO A 26 6.23 -3.32 -11.25
CA PRO A 26 4.88 -3.46 -11.77
C PRO A 26 4.36 -2.07 -12.14
N TYR A 27 3.85 -1.90 -13.36
CA TYR A 27 3.46 -0.56 -13.85
C TYR A 27 2.08 -0.52 -14.53
N LYS A 28 1.50 -1.67 -14.84
CA LYS A 28 0.17 -1.76 -15.45
C LYS A 28 -0.43 -3.13 -15.17
N ASP A 29 -1.74 -3.19 -14.95
CA ASP A 29 -2.51 -4.41 -15.01
C ASP A 29 -3.27 -4.52 -16.36
N ASP A 30 -3.71 -5.72 -16.70
CA ASP A 30 -4.50 -5.99 -17.91
C ASP A 30 -6.00 -6.17 -17.59
N ASN A 31 -6.43 -5.80 -16.40
CA ASN A 31 -7.82 -5.96 -15.97
C ASN A 31 -8.61 -4.68 -16.26
N PRO A 32 -9.48 -4.65 -17.30
CA PRO A 32 -10.16 -3.43 -17.69
C PRO A 32 -11.25 -3.05 -16.70
N THR A 33 -11.31 -1.77 -16.35
CA THR A 33 -12.40 -1.17 -15.57
C THR A 33 -13.56 -0.73 -16.48
N ARG A 34 -14.79 -0.74 -15.95
CA ARG A 34 -16.01 -0.32 -16.65
C ARG A 34 -16.45 1.08 -16.29
N SER A 35 -15.99 1.59 -15.16
CA SER A 35 -16.35 2.90 -14.63
C SER A 35 -15.11 3.77 -14.42
N ILE A 36 -15.30 5.10 -14.47
CA ILE A 36 -14.24 6.06 -14.14
C ILE A 36 -13.98 5.98 -12.65
N PRO A 37 -12.73 5.69 -12.22
CA PRO A 37 -12.35 5.50 -10.80
C PRO A 37 -12.12 6.85 -10.10
N VAL A 38 -13.20 7.61 -9.91
CA VAL A 38 -13.15 9.00 -9.39
C VAL A 38 -12.58 9.06 -7.98
N VAL A 39 -13.00 8.14 -7.10
CA VAL A 39 -12.54 8.14 -5.70
C VAL A 39 -11.07 7.76 -5.62
N ASN A 40 -10.62 6.79 -6.42
CA ASN A 40 -9.23 6.42 -6.48
C ASN A 40 -8.34 7.58 -6.94
N TRP A 41 -8.77 8.32 -7.97
CA TRP A 41 -8.07 9.53 -8.41
C TRP A 41 -8.06 10.63 -7.34
N LEU A 42 -9.19 10.85 -6.63
CA LEU A 42 -9.25 11.82 -5.54
C LEU A 42 -8.32 11.43 -4.38
N LEU A 43 -8.23 10.16 -4.02
CA LEU A 43 -7.28 9.68 -3.02
C LEU A 43 -5.83 9.94 -3.44
N ILE A 44 -5.47 9.63 -4.69
CA ILE A 44 -4.14 9.92 -5.23
C ILE A 44 -3.86 11.42 -5.19
N LEU A 45 -4.76 12.25 -5.69
CA LEU A 45 -4.61 13.70 -5.73
C LEU A 45 -4.50 14.31 -4.32
N ALA A 46 -5.29 13.82 -3.35
CA ALA A 46 -5.20 14.26 -1.97
C ALA A 46 -3.83 13.96 -1.35
N ASN A 47 -3.29 12.76 -1.59
CA ASN A 47 -1.96 12.39 -1.11
C ASN A 47 -0.86 13.26 -1.76
N LEU A 48 -0.93 13.48 -3.07
CA LEU A 48 0.00 14.37 -3.78
C LEU A 48 -0.09 15.79 -3.24
N TRP A 49 -1.33 16.31 -3.07
CA TRP A 49 -1.55 17.67 -2.56
C TRP A 49 -1.00 17.85 -1.15
N VAL A 50 -1.33 16.94 -0.20
CA VAL A 50 -0.81 17.00 1.17
C VAL A 50 0.71 16.96 1.17
N PHE A 51 1.31 16.07 0.40
CA PHE A 51 2.76 15.93 0.35
C PHE A 51 3.44 17.18 -0.17
N PHE A 52 3.06 17.69 -1.35
CA PHE A 52 3.76 18.79 -1.98
C PHE A 52 3.47 20.16 -1.35
N THR A 53 2.29 20.34 -0.74
CA THR A 53 1.96 21.62 -0.10
C THR A 53 2.38 21.71 1.38
N TRP A 54 2.34 20.60 2.11
CA TRP A 54 2.50 20.61 3.57
C TRP A 54 3.77 19.91 4.07
N GLN A 55 4.26 18.91 3.37
CA GLN A 55 5.40 18.11 3.84
C GLN A 55 6.70 18.44 3.11
N PHE A 56 6.66 18.50 1.79
CA PHE A 56 7.85 18.67 0.96
C PHE A 56 8.62 20.00 1.23
N PRO A 57 7.94 21.12 1.53
CA PRO A 57 8.63 22.38 1.86
C PRO A 57 9.32 22.40 3.23
N LEU A 58 9.02 21.41 4.11
CA LEU A 58 9.53 21.40 5.48
C LEU A 58 10.99 20.94 5.54
N GLY A 59 11.78 21.57 6.41
CA GLY A 59 13.10 21.08 6.81
C GLY A 59 13.01 19.84 7.73
N PRO A 60 14.14 19.17 8.01
CA PRO A 60 14.14 17.90 8.77
C PRO A 60 13.50 18.00 10.17
N LYS A 61 13.65 19.11 10.88
CA LYS A 61 13.05 19.32 12.21
C LYS A 61 11.54 19.51 12.13
N GLU A 62 11.09 20.34 11.18
CA GLU A 62 9.68 20.60 10.93
C GLU A 62 8.96 19.33 10.43
N GLN A 63 9.63 18.51 9.62
CA GLN A 63 9.09 17.21 9.20
C GLN A 63 8.87 16.27 10.38
N MET A 64 9.80 16.21 11.34
CA MET A 64 9.63 15.39 12.54
C MET A 64 8.44 15.89 13.37
N ALA A 65 8.31 17.18 13.58
CA ALA A 65 7.14 17.77 14.26
C ALA A 65 5.84 17.49 13.51
N TYR A 66 5.85 17.59 12.18
CA TYR A 66 4.71 17.23 11.35
C TYR A 66 4.29 15.76 11.54
N PHE A 67 5.24 14.82 11.50
CA PHE A 67 4.93 13.41 11.70
C PHE A 67 4.44 13.09 13.12
N SER A 68 4.95 13.79 14.12
CA SER A 68 4.45 13.67 15.50
C SER A 68 3.00 14.15 15.64
N ASN A 69 2.60 15.15 14.85
CA ASN A 69 1.25 15.72 14.90
C ASN A 69 0.24 14.98 14.00
N PHE A 70 0.65 14.45 12.86
CA PHE A 70 -0.25 13.86 11.85
C PHE A 70 -0.05 12.36 11.64
N GLY A 71 1.03 11.78 12.15
CA GLY A 71 1.29 10.34 12.15
C GLY A 71 0.51 9.63 13.26
N PHE A 72 0.21 8.37 13.04
CA PHE A 72 -0.38 7.52 14.06
C PHE A 72 0.70 6.94 14.96
N ILE A 73 0.59 7.15 16.28
CA ILE A 73 1.56 6.71 17.28
C ILE A 73 0.89 5.69 18.21
N PRO A 74 1.28 4.40 18.17
CA PRO A 74 0.68 3.36 19.01
C PRO A 74 0.70 3.68 20.50
N ALA A 75 1.82 4.16 21.05
CA ALA A 75 1.94 4.46 22.47
C ALA A 75 0.99 5.60 22.92
N THR A 76 0.74 6.59 22.05
CA THR A 76 -0.23 7.66 22.31
C THR A 76 -1.65 7.12 22.27
N PHE A 77 -1.96 6.26 21.30
CA PHE A 77 -3.29 5.64 21.17
C PHE A 77 -3.71 4.85 22.42
N PHE A 78 -2.76 4.24 23.11
CA PHE A 78 -3.01 3.53 24.38
C PHE A 78 -2.81 4.40 25.64
N GLY A 79 -2.60 5.71 25.50
CA GLY A 79 -2.39 6.62 26.64
C GLY A 79 -1.08 6.40 27.40
N GLN A 80 -0.10 5.71 26.80
CA GLN A 80 1.20 5.44 27.42
C GLN A 80 2.22 6.56 27.19
N PHE A 81 1.94 7.45 26.25
CA PHE A 81 2.80 8.55 25.86
C PHE A 81 1.98 9.73 25.36
N PHE A 82 2.34 10.96 25.78
CA PHE A 82 1.66 12.18 25.36
C PHE A 82 2.65 13.12 24.68
N TYR A 83 2.30 13.57 23.48
CA TYR A 83 3.00 14.71 22.87
C TYR A 83 2.41 16.00 23.45
N PRO A 84 3.28 16.95 23.92
CA PRO A 84 2.80 18.18 24.57
C PRO A 84 1.96 19.10 23.68
N SER A 85 2.02 18.91 22.37
CA SER A 85 1.31 19.73 21.38
C SER A 85 -0.10 19.25 21.04
N VAL A 86 -0.54 18.12 21.63
CA VAL A 86 -1.80 17.47 21.23
C VAL A 86 -2.54 16.95 22.45
N GLU A 87 -3.64 17.59 22.80
CA GLU A 87 -4.51 17.18 23.91
C GLU A 87 -5.83 16.58 23.38
N GLY A 88 -6.19 15.40 23.90
CA GLY A 88 -7.54 14.82 23.82
C GLY A 88 -7.68 13.53 22.98
N ILE A 89 -8.60 12.66 23.42
CA ILE A 89 -8.95 11.36 22.79
C ILE A 89 -9.35 11.49 21.30
N ALA A 90 -9.91 12.64 20.90
CA ALA A 90 -10.30 12.90 19.51
C ALA A 90 -9.11 12.92 18.54
N TRP A 91 -7.90 13.18 19.05
CA TRP A 91 -6.68 13.27 18.24
C TRP A 91 -6.16 11.90 17.78
N GLU A 92 -6.24 10.89 18.62
CA GLU A 92 -5.77 9.55 18.27
C GLU A 92 -6.54 8.98 17.05
N TRP A 93 -7.86 9.18 17.02
CA TRP A 93 -8.70 8.77 15.89
C TRP A 93 -8.46 9.62 14.64
N TYR A 94 -8.21 10.92 14.81
CA TYR A 94 -7.82 11.79 13.70
C TYR A 94 -6.48 11.35 13.12
N SER A 95 -5.49 10.99 13.95
CA SER A 95 -4.16 10.54 13.52
C SER A 95 -4.21 9.25 12.70
N VAL A 96 -5.18 8.36 12.92
CA VAL A 96 -5.39 7.19 12.06
C VAL A 96 -5.66 7.63 10.61
N VAL A 97 -6.51 8.64 10.41
CA VAL A 97 -6.86 9.12 9.07
C VAL A 97 -5.75 10.00 8.49
N SER A 98 -5.23 10.97 9.27
CA SER A 98 -4.21 11.90 8.78
C SER A 98 -2.90 11.21 8.41
N SER A 99 -2.54 10.14 9.14
CA SER A 99 -1.36 9.32 8.84
C SER A 99 -1.41 8.68 7.46
N MET A 100 -2.60 8.33 6.96
CA MET A 100 -2.80 7.73 5.65
C MET A 100 -2.48 8.70 4.49
N PHE A 101 -2.42 10.01 4.76
CA PHE A 101 -2.09 11.05 3.76
C PHE A 101 -0.70 11.65 3.96
N SER A 102 0.03 11.19 4.96
CA SER A 102 1.40 11.63 5.26
C SER A 102 2.43 10.64 4.71
N HIS A 103 3.58 11.12 4.20
CA HIS A 103 4.59 10.25 3.58
C HIS A 103 6.00 10.64 4.00
N GLY A 104 6.84 9.65 4.32
CA GLY A 104 8.21 9.85 4.77
C GLY A 104 9.21 10.29 3.69
N GLY A 105 8.75 10.55 2.45
CA GLY A 105 9.59 11.03 1.35
C GLY A 105 9.01 10.72 -0.02
N ILE A 106 9.62 11.30 -1.07
CA ILE A 106 9.15 11.19 -2.48
C ILE A 106 9.03 9.71 -2.92
N ALA A 107 10.01 8.89 -2.59
CA ALA A 107 10.00 7.49 -2.99
C ALA A 107 8.88 6.69 -2.32
N HIS A 108 8.59 7.01 -1.04
CA HIS A 108 7.48 6.41 -0.30
C HIS A 108 6.13 6.82 -0.90
N LEU A 109 5.95 8.11 -1.20
CA LEU A 109 4.76 8.62 -1.89
C LEU A 109 4.59 7.95 -3.26
N PHE A 110 5.65 7.93 -4.08
CA PHE A 110 5.60 7.34 -5.42
C PHE A 110 5.17 5.86 -5.38
N GLY A 111 5.78 5.07 -4.49
CA GLY A 111 5.41 3.65 -4.33
C GLY A 111 3.93 3.48 -3.96
N ASN A 112 3.44 4.26 -3.00
CA ASN A 112 2.04 4.23 -2.60
C ASN A 112 1.09 4.62 -3.76
N MET A 113 1.37 5.71 -4.44
CA MET A 113 0.53 6.18 -5.54
C MET A 113 0.54 5.21 -6.72
N LEU A 114 1.68 4.59 -7.02
CA LEU A 114 1.76 3.56 -8.05
C LEU A 114 0.87 2.35 -7.73
N PHE A 115 0.94 1.82 -6.51
CA PHE A 115 0.11 0.67 -6.13
C PHE A 115 -1.37 1.02 -6.06
N LEU A 116 -1.70 2.21 -5.58
CA LEU A 116 -3.08 2.69 -5.58
C LEU A 116 -3.61 2.89 -7.01
N TYR A 117 -2.79 3.41 -7.91
CA TYR A 117 -3.10 3.53 -9.34
C TYR A 117 -3.33 2.17 -10.01
N LEU A 118 -2.47 1.17 -9.69
CA LEU A 118 -2.52 -0.15 -10.34
C LEU A 118 -3.72 -1.01 -9.93
N TYR A 119 -4.17 -0.89 -8.67
CA TYR A 119 -5.12 -1.85 -8.12
C TYR A 119 -6.43 -1.18 -7.64
N GLY A 120 -6.38 0.11 -7.33
CA GLY A 120 -7.51 0.81 -6.72
C GLY A 120 -8.68 1.02 -7.65
N ASP A 121 -8.44 1.26 -8.94
CA ASP A 121 -9.47 1.47 -9.95
C ASP A 121 -10.36 0.21 -10.13
N ASN A 122 -9.76 -0.96 -10.13
CA ASN A 122 -10.46 -2.24 -10.22
C ASN A 122 -11.31 -2.52 -8.97
N LEU A 123 -10.81 -2.15 -7.79
CA LEU A 123 -11.58 -2.27 -6.55
C LEU A 123 -12.75 -1.27 -6.52
N GLU A 124 -12.54 -0.03 -6.94
CA GLU A 124 -13.63 0.95 -7.07
C GLU A 124 -14.69 0.47 -8.06
N ASP A 125 -14.27 -0.08 -9.20
CA ASP A 125 -15.21 -0.64 -10.18
C ASP A 125 -16.01 -1.83 -9.60
N ALA A 126 -15.36 -2.71 -8.85
CA ALA A 126 -15.98 -3.86 -8.22
C ALA A 126 -16.96 -3.50 -7.08
N MET A 127 -16.66 -2.45 -6.32
CA MET A 127 -17.42 -2.06 -5.12
C MET A 127 -18.39 -0.90 -5.37
N GLY A 128 -18.02 0.03 -6.25
CA GLY A 128 -18.64 1.34 -6.43
C GLY A 128 -18.02 2.38 -5.49
N LYS A 129 -18.18 3.64 -5.84
CA LYS A 129 -17.45 4.79 -5.30
C LYS A 129 -17.48 4.89 -3.76
N ILE A 130 -18.69 4.93 -3.18
CA ILE A 130 -18.86 5.13 -1.73
C ILE A 130 -18.35 3.92 -0.95
N ARG A 131 -18.68 2.70 -1.40
CA ARG A 131 -18.21 1.47 -0.73
C ARG A 131 -16.71 1.34 -0.80
N TYR A 132 -16.09 1.71 -1.93
CA TYR A 132 -14.63 1.71 -2.06
C TYR A 132 -13.96 2.70 -1.09
N LEU A 133 -14.50 3.91 -0.93
CA LEU A 133 -13.97 4.88 0.04
C LEU A 133 -14.04 4.33 1.48
N ILE A 134 -15.20 3.78 1.87
CA ILE A 134 -15.39 3.19 3.20
C ILE A 134 -14.46 1.99 3.39
N PHE A 135 -14.32 1.15 2.38
CA PHE A 135 -13.39 0.02 2.37
C PHE A 135 -11.94 0.46 2.55
N TYR A 136 -11.48 1.46 1.80
CA TYR A 136 -10.13 2.01 1.87
C TYR A 136 -9.82 2.55 3.28
N LEU A 137 -10.70 3.39 3.82
CA LEU A 137 -10.56 3.94 5.19
C LEU A 137 -10.63 2.84 6.26
N GLY A 138 -11.52 1.87 6.09
CA GLY A 138 -11.63 0.71 6.97
C GLY A 138 -10.37 -0.17 6.98
N CYS A 139 -9.77 -0.40 5.82
CA CYS A 139 -8.49 -1.10 5.71
C CYS A 139 -7.35 -0.32 6.40
N GLY A 140 -7.33 1.01 6.26
CA GLY A 140 -6.35 1.87 6.95
C GLY A 140 -6.53 1.83 8.48
N LEU A 141 -7.77 1.83 8.96
CA LEU A 141 -8.07 1.64 10.39
C LEU A 141 -7.58 0.28 10.88
N LEU A 142 -7.90 -0.81 10.19
CA LEU A 142 -7.45 -2.15 10.57
C LEU A 142 -5.92 -2.28 10.55
N ALA A 143 -5.26 -1.62 9.61
CA ALA A 143 -3.81 -1.53 9.56
C ALA A 143 -3.24 -0.82 10.79
N ALA A 144 -3.78 0.35 11.14
CA ALA A 144 -3.36 1.12 12.32
C ALA A 144 -3.57 0.31 13.60
N LEU A 145 -4.73 -0.32 13.76
CA LEU A 145 -5.03 -1.17 14.91
C LEU A 145 -4.07 -2.37 14.99
N ALA A 146 -3.80 -3.05 13.89
CA ALA A 146 -2.83 -4.15 13.86
C ALA A 146 -1.44 -3.70 14.35
N GLN A 147 -0.95 -2.55 13.87
CA GLN A 147 0.31 -1.97 14.33
C GLN A 147 0.25 -1.63 15.82
N ALA A 148 -0.84 -1.02 16.27
CA ALA A 148 -1.02 -0.62 17.66
C ALA A 148 -1.02 -1.82 18.61
N PHE A 149 -1.79 -2.86 18.32
CA PHE A 149 -1.89 -4.05 19.17
C PHE A 149 -0.62 -4.89 19.17
N LEU A 150 0.10 -4.97 18.05
CA LEU A 150 1.34 -5.75 17.95
C LEU A 150 2.57 -5.00 18.46
N ASN A 151 2.53 -3.67 18.50
CA ASN A 151 3.62 -2.83 19.02
C ASN A 151 3.10 -1.65 19.85
N PRO A 152 2.41 -1.91 20.99
CA PRO A 152 1.68 -0.88 21.73
C PRO A 152 2.58 0.19 22.35
N GLY A 153 3.85 -0.12 22.64
CA GLY A 153 4.82 0.83 23.20
C GLY A 153 5.56 1.67 22.17
N SER A 154 5.26 1.54 20.87
CA SER A 154 5.96 2.31 19.84
C SER A 154 5.62 3.79 19.92
N GLN A 155 6.67 4.61 20.06
CA GLN A 155 6.60 6.08 20.01
C GLN A 155 6.92 6.63 18.63
N ILE A 156 7.12 5.76 17.64
CA ILE A 156 7.46 6.17 16.28
C ILE A 156 6.19 6.48 15.52
N PRO A 157 6.06 7.69 14.94
CA PRO A 157 4.94 8.03 14.09
C PRO A 157 4.86 7.13 12.86
N MET A 158 3.77 6.40 12.71
CA MET A 158 3.45 5.67 11.49
C MET A 158 2.80 6.62 10.49
N VAL A 159 3.34 6.67 9.28
CA VAL A 159 2.84 7.49 8.17
C VAL A 159 2.83 6.69 6.88
N GLY A 160 1.86 6.98 6.02
CA GLY A 160 1.74 6.38 4.69
C GLY A 160 0.36 5.77 4.42
N ALA A 161 -0.07 5.88 3.18
CA ALA A 161 -1.28 5.23 2.68
C ALA A 161 -1.15 3.69 2.64
N SER A 162 0.06 3.16 2.85
CA SER A 162 0.42 1.77 2.55
C SER A 162 -0.38 0.72 3.32
N GLY A 163 -0.83 1.02 4.54
CA GLY A 163 -1.73 0.13 5.29
C GLY A 163 -3.08 -0.06 4.59
N ALA A 164 -3.72 1.03 4.16
CA ALA A 164 -4.97 0.98 3.40
C ALA A 164 -4.76 0.36 2.01
N ILE A 165 -3.66 0.69 1.33
CA ILE A 165 -3.27 0.13 0.03
C ILE A 165 -3.01 -1.38 0.14
N SER A 166 -2.44 -1.85 1.24
CA SER A 166 -2.30 -3.30 1.51
C SER A 166 -3.67 -3.99 1.54
N GLY A 167 -4.70 -3.31 2.07
CA GLY A 167 -6.08 -3.79 1.98
C GLY A 167 -6.61 -3.82 0.54
N VAL A 168 -6.31 -2.80 -0.26
CA VAL A 168 -6.62 -2.80 -1.71
C VAL A 168 -5.94 -3.98 -2.40
N ILE A 169 -4.67 -4.25 -2.11
CA ILE A 169 -3.92 -5.41 -2.63
C ILE A 169 -4.59 -6.74 -2.22
N GLY A 170 -4.98 -6.88 -0.95
CA GLY A 170 -5.66 -8.07 -0.45
C GLY A 170 -7.00 -8.31 -1.16
N GLY A 171 -7.78 -7.24 -1.34
CA GLY A 171 -9.03 -7.28 -2.10
C GLY A 171 -8.83 -7.61 -3.58
N TYR A 172 -7.83 -6.99 -4.22
CA TYR A 172 -7.49 -7.27 -5.62
C TYR A 172 -7.09 -8.73 -5.81
N LEU A 173 -6.23 -9.25 -4.94
CA LEU A 173 -5.81 -10.65 -4.98
C LEU A 173 -7.00 -11.62 -4.84
N LEU A 174 -7.97 -11.29 -4.00
CA LEU A 174 -9.16 -12.12 -3.81
C LEU A 174 -10.11 -12.05 -5.02
N LEU A 175 -10.23 -10.90 -5.67
CA LEU A 175 -11.11 -10.74 -6.83
C LEU A 175 -10.48 -11.22 -8.13
N TYR A 176 -9.19 -10.87 -8.38
CA TYR A 176 -8.53 -10.96 -9.68
C TYR A 176 -7.17 -11.68 -9.62
N PRO A 177 -7.04 -12.86 -8.98
CA PRO A 177 -5.73 -13.51 -8.79
C PRO A 177 -5.02 -13.85 -10.10
N LYS A 178 -5.78 -14.09 -11.18
CA LYS A 178 -5.25 -14.48 -12.49
C LYS A 178 -5.13 -13.31 -13.47
N ALA A 179 -5.44 -12.07 -13.07
CA ALA A 179 -5.16 -10.90 -13.89
C ALA A 179 -3.66 -10.76 -14.11
N ASN A 180 -3.24 -10.34 -15.31
CA ASN A 180 -1.82 -10.15 -15.58
C ASN A 180 -1.38 -8.74 -15.19
N ILE A 181 -0.28 -8.68 -14.49
CA ILE A 181 0.45 -7.46 -14.17
C ILE A 181 1.65 -7.36 -15.10
N ARG A 182 1.79 -6.23 -15.76
CA ARG A 182 2.99 -5.92 -16.58
C ARG A 182 4.08 -5.44 -15.64
N VAL A 183 5.19 -6.18 -15.65
CA VAL A 183 6.36 -5.89 -14.83
C VAL A 183 7.49 -5.50 -15.77
N PHE A 184 7.98 -4.27 -15.60
CA PHE A 184 9.25 -3.84 -16.22
C PHE A 184 10.39 -4.49 -15.44
N TYR A 185 11.38 -5.01 -16.16
CA TYR A 185 12.60 -5.51 -15.56
C TYR A 185 13.84 -4.89 -16.20
N TRP A 186 14.82 -4.65 -15.34
CA TRP A 186 16.15 -4.30 -15.72
C TRP A 186 17.12 -5.22 -14.97
N ILE A 187 17.76 -6.13 -15.67
CA ILE A 187 18.69 -7.12 -15.12
C ILE A 187 20.01 -6.96 -15.86
N PHE A 188 20.98 -6.32 -15.23
CA PHE A 188 22.28 -5.95 -15.82
C PHE A 188 22.10 -5.12 -17.10
N ILE A 189 22.25 -5.76 -18.26
CA ILE A 189 22.08 -5.16 -19.59
C ILE A 189 20.74 -5.51 -20.24
N LEU A 190 19.99 -6.44 -19.66
CA LEU A 190 18.70 -6.88 -20.19
C LEU A 190 17.58 -5.98 -19.66
N ILE A 191 16.90 -5.32 -20.56
CA ILE A 191 15.75 -4.45 -20.25
C ILE A 191 14.54 -4.98 -21.04
N GLY A 192 13.40 -5.08 -20.37
CA GLY A 192 12.19 -5.53 -21.03
C GLY A 192 10.97 -5.47 -20.12
N THR A 193 9.88 -6.07 -20.59
CA THR A 193 8.64 -6.21 -19.85
C THR A 193 8.13 -7.64 -19.94
N VAL A 194 7.53 -8.11 -18.85
CA VAL A 194 6.94 -9.45 -18.77
C VAL A 194 5.54 -9.33 -18.14
N MET A 195 4.63 -10.20 -18.57
CA MET A 195 3.32 -10.34 -17.94
C MET A 195 3.37 -11.44 -16.89
N VAL A 196 3.02 -11.10 -15.66
CA VAL A 196 3.05 -12.00 -14.51
C VAL A 196 1.67 -12.02 -13.86
N PRO A 197 1.09 -13.17 -13.54
CA PRO A 197 -0.19 -13.24 -12.84
C PRO A 197 -0.14 -12.50 -11.49
N ALA A 198 -1.23 -11.83 -11.14
CA ALA A 198 -1.33 -11.04 -9.91
C ALA A 198 -1.01 -11.86 -8.65
N TYR A 199 -1.43 -13.13 -8.60
CA TYR A 199 -1.13 -13.99 -7.44
C TYR A 199 0.38 -14.20 -7.22
N LEU A 200 1.20 -14.16 -8.27
CA LEU A 200 2.66 -14.25 -8.12
C LEU A 200 3.24 -12.90 -7.67
N VAL A 201 2.87 -11.80 -8.32
CA VAL A 201 3.40 -10.46 -7.98
C VAL A 201 3.03 -10.09 -6.54
N LEU A 202 1.75 -10.22 -6.20
CA LEU A 202 1.22 -9.84 -4.88
C LEU A 202 1.55 -10.90 -3.82
N GLY A 203 1.64 -12.17 -4.21
CA GLY A 203 2.07 -13.26 -3.33
C GLY A 203 3.54 -13.11 -2.90
N ILE A 204 4.43 -12.78 -3.82
CA ILE A 204 5.84 -12.50 -3.49
C ILE A 204 5.94 -11.29 -2.55
N TRP A 205 5.19 -10.21 -2.84
CA TRP A 205 5.12 -9.06 -1.94
C TRP A 205 4.63 -9.45 -0.54
N LEU A 206 3.56 -10.26 -0.43
CA LEU A 206 3.04 -10.72 0.86
C LEU A 206 4.05 -11.59 1.62
N VAL A 207 4.69 -12.54 0.93
CA VAL A 207 5.75 -13.37 1.53
C VAL A 207 6.89 -12.50 2.06
N GLU A 208 7.28 -11.46 1.32
CA GLU A 208 8.28 -10.50 1.80
C GLU A 208 7.83 -9.81 3.09
N GLN A 209 6.55 -9.36 3.19
CA GLN A 209 6.05 -8.75 4.43
C GLN A 209 6.15 -9.74 5.60
N VAL A 210 5.75 -11.00 5.41
CA VAL A 210 5.81 -12.03 6.45
C VAL A 210 7.26 -12.29 6.89
N LEU A 211 8.19 -12.39 5.96
CA LEU A 211 9.62 -12.62 6.27
C LEU A 211 10.27 -11.44 6.98
N LEU A 212 9.83 -10.22 6.69
CA LEU A 212 10.35 -8.99 7.31
C LEU A 212 9.70 -8.68 8.66
N PHE A 213 8.56 -9.27 8.96
CA PHE A 213 7.79 -8.98 10.17
C PHE A 213 8.60 -9.16 11.46
N PRO A 214 9.32 -10.28 11.71
CA PRO A 214 10.08 -10.45 12.95
C PRO A 214 11.16 -9.38 13.15
N GLU A 215 11.80 -8.94 12.07
CA GLU A 215 12.84 -7.92 12.14
C GLU A 215 12.25 -6.52 12.37
N SER A 216 11.08 -6.23 11.78
CA SER A 216 10.39 -4.96 11.98
C SER A 216 9.93 -4.75 13.43
N MET A 217 9.70 -5.84 14.17
CA MET A 217 9.33 -5.78 15.59
C MET A 217 10.50 -5.52 16.52
N LYS A 218 11.76 -5.79 16.08
CA LYS A 218 12.97 -5.58 16.87
C LYS A 218 13.55 -4.19 16.70
N ASN A 219 13.38 -3.61 15.51
CA ASN A 219 14.02 -2.35 15.14
C ASN A 219 13.07 -1.18 15.34
N ALA A 220 13.50 -0.23 16.16
CA ALA A 220 12.82 1.05 16.34
C ALA A 220 13.05 1.92 15.07
N GLY A 221 12.11 1.88 14.16
CA GLY A 221 12.13 2.66 12.90
C GLY A 221 12.12 1.76 11.65
N GLY A 222 11.53 2.26 10.58
CA GLY A 222 11.40 1.53 9.32
C GLY A 222 9.96 1.38 8.87
N VAL A 223 9.71 0.35 8.06
CA VAL A 223 8.37 0.08 7.51
C VAL A 223 7.48 -0.58 8.57
N ALA A 224 6.25 -0.08 8.75
CA ALA A 224 5.25 -0.64 9.65
C ALA A 224 4.65 -1.94 9.07
N ILE A 225 5.40 -3.03 9.11
CA ILE A 225 5.01 -4.31 8.50
C ILE A 225 3.73 -4.88 9.12
N ALA A 226 3.53 -4.73 10.42
CA ALA A 226 2.30 -5.14 11.08
C ALA A 226 1.06 -4.42 10.49
N ALA A 227 1.19 -3.13 10.16
CA ALA A 227 0.13 -2.39 9.47
C ALA A 227 -0.14 -2.93 8.06
N HIS A 228 0.91 -3.31 7.31
CA HIS A 228 0.74 -3.91 5.99
C HIS A 228 0.00 -5.24 6.07
N LEU A 229 0.39 -6.13 6.97
CA LEU A 229 -0.26 -7.43 7.16
C LEU A 229 -1.70 -7.28 7.66
N GLY A 230 -1.93 -6.37 8.62
CA GLY A 230 -3.26 -6.06 9.13
C GLY A 230 -4.19 -5.46 8.07
N GLY A 231 -3.68 -4.51 7.27
CA GLY A 231 -4.41 -3.93 6.14
C GLY A 231 -4.75 -4.98 5.09
N PHE A 232 -3.78 -5.81 4.69
CA PHE A 232 -3.98 -6.89 3.73
C PHE A 232 -5.05 -7.89 4.20
N ALA A 233 -4.95 -8.38 5.42
CA ALA A 233 -5.93 -9.29 6.02
C ALA A 233 -7.32 -8.63 6.09
N GLY A 234 -7.38 -7.36 6.53
CA GLY A 234 -8.60 -6.57 6.55
C GLY A 234 -9.25 -6.47 5.17
N GLY A 235 -8.48 -6.12 4.14
CA GLY A 235 -8.98 -6.02 2.78
C GLY A 235 -9.47 -7.36 2.23
N PHE A 236 -8.74 -8.42 2.50
CA PHE A 236 -9.13 -9.77 2.10
C PHE A 236 -10.48 -10.19 2.73
N ILE A 237 -10.67 -9.91 4.03
CA ILE A 237 -11.88 -10.24 4.78
C ILE A 237 -13.05 -9.32 4.40
N LEU A 238 -12.81 -8.03 4.21
CA LEU A 238 -13.87 -7.05 3.92
C LEU A 238 -14.36 -7.11 2.46
N THR A 239 -13.54 -7.54 1.51
CA THR A 239 -13.91 -7.54 0.09
C THR A 239 -15.23 -8.26 -0.22
N PRO A 240 -15.55 -9.46 0.32
CA PRO A 240 -16.83 -10.11 0.08
C PRO A 240 -18.05 -9.27 0.50
N LEU A 241 -17.90 -8.44 1.54
CA LEU A 241 -18.97 -7.59 2.08
C LEU A 241 -19.17 -6.31 1.25
N PHE A 242 -18.08 -5.78 0.68
CA PHE A 242 -18.09 -4.48 -0.02
C PHE A 242 -18.30 -4.60 -1.53
N LYS A 243 -17.99 -5.74 -2.15
CA LYS A 243 -18.19 -5.93 -3.59
C LYS A 243 -19.67 -5.87 -3.98
N LYS A 244 -19.97 -5.46 -5.21
CA LYS A 244 -21.31 -5.54 -5.79
C LYS A 244 -21.77 -7.00 -5.88
N SER A 245 -23.06 -7.26 -5.77
CA SER A 245 -23.62 -8.62 -5.77
C SER A 245 -23.26 -9.44 -7.01
N GLY A 246 -23.17 -8.81 -8.18
CA GLY A 246 -22.81 -9.46 -9.45
C GLY A 246 -21.31 -9.75 -9.63
N VAL A 247 -20.44 -9.24 -8.76
CA VAL A 247 -18.99 -9.45 -8.86
C VAL A 247 -18.63 -10.78 -8.18
N LYS A 248 -18.00 -11.69 -8.93
CA LYS A 248 -17.52 -12.99 -8.41
C LYS A 248 -16.16 -12.83 -7.75
N LEU A 249 -15.86 -13.67 -6.77
CA LEU A 249 -14.51 -13.86 -6.23
C LEU A 249 -13.70 -14.77 -7.16
N LEU A 250 -12.38 -14.69 -7.09
CA LEU A 250 -11.42 -15.56 -7.80
C LEU A 250 -11.69 -15.60 -9.31
N GLN A 251 -11.95 -14.42 -9.90
CA GLN A 251 -12.25 -14.32 -11.33
C GLN A 251 -11.06 -14.76 -12.18
N ASP A 252 -11.36 -15.43 -13.28
CA ASP A 252 -10.38 -15.65 -14.33
C ASP A 252 -10.05 -14.29 -14.95
N GLY A 253 -8.75 -13.97 -15.04
CA GLY A 253 -8.31 -12.70 -15.61
C GLY A 253 -8.80 -12.54 -17.05
N HIS A 254 -9.12 -11.32 -17.45
CA HIS A 254 -9.54 -11.00 -18.82
C HIS A 254 -8.37 -11.02 -19.82
N SER A 255 -7.18 -11.35 -19.33
CA SER A 255 -5.97 -11.36 -20.14
C SER A 255 -5.99 -12.47 -21.19
N ARG A 256 -5.72 -12.08 -22.43
CA ARG A 256 -5.57 -13.00 -23.58
C ARG A 256 -4.33 -13.89 -23.49
N ALA A 257 -3.37 -13.59 -22.62
CA ALA A 257 -2.11 -14.32 -22.52
C ALA A 257 -2.25 -15.79 -22.14
N PHE A 258 -3.32 -16.18 -21.46
CA PHE A 258 -3.61 -17.56 -21.05
C PHE A 258 -4.90 -18.14 -21.67
N SER A 259 -5.62 -17.38 -22.50
CA SER A 259 -6.76 -17.94 -23.21
C SER A 259 -6.26 -18.69 -24.45
N ARG A 260 -6.38 -20.01 -24.43
CA ARG A 260 -6.10 -20.88 -25.60
C ARG A 260 -7.08 -20.66 -26.76
N HIS A 261 -8.14 -19.86 -26.58
CA HIS A 261 -9.07 -19.49 -27.64
C HIS A 261 -9.43 -18.00 -27.55
N PRO A 262 -9.20 -17.22 -28.62
CA PRO A 262 -9.70 -15.87 -28.74
C PRO A 262 -11.24 -15.94 -28.82
N LYS A 263 -11.95 -15.72 -27.71
CA LYS A 263 -13.39 -15.50 -27.80
C LYS A 263 -13.61 -14.22 -28.63
N ARG A 264 -14.16 -14.41 -29.85
CA ARG A 264 -14.63 -13.29 -30.66
C ARG A 264 -15.60 -12.46 -29.82
N MET A 265 -15.24 -11.20 -29.60
CA MET A 265 -16.20 -10.23 -29.09
C MET A 265 -17.31 -10.09 -30.14
N ARG A 266 -18.54 -10.35 -29.77
CA ARG A 266 -19.75 -9.89 -30.43
C ARG A 266 -20.27 -8.67 -29.70
#